data_51e179ec20f710e1f7553f8583a628cf
#
_entry.id   51e179ec20f710e1f7553f8583a628cf
#
_cell.length_a   1.000
_cell.length_b   1.000
_cell.length_c   1.000
_cell.angle_alpha   90.00
_cell.angle_beta   90.00
_cell.angle_gamma   90.00
#
_symmetry.space_group_name_H-M   'P 1'
#
loop_
_entity.id
_entity.type
_entity.pdbx_description
1 polymer ?
#
loop_
_entity_poly.entity_id
_entity_poly.type
_entity_poly.pdbx_seq_one_letter_code
_entity_poly.pdbx_strand_id
1 'polypeptide(L)'
;LGDVYKRQKEIHEQPKAVQDTLNSVIKNGVINLSSVEITEDEIKNFEQIYIVACGSAWHVGMAAQYVLEDMADIHVRVELASEFRYRKMPLNQKALVIVISQSGETADTLAALRLAKEKGITTMAIVNVVGSSIAREADKVFYTLAGPEISVATTKAYSAQLAAMYCLAVQFAKVRSKITDEQYSLSLIHIS
;
A
#
# COMPACT_ATOMS: atom_id res chain seq x y z
N LEU A 1 6.81 31.61 -2.73
CA LEU A 1 7.30 31.22 -4.08
C LEU A 1 8.02 29.87 -4.07
N GLY A 2 8.82 29.54 -3.03
CA GLY A 2 9.57 28.28 -2.97
C GLY A 2 8.68 27.01 -2.96
N ASP A 3 7.58 27.01 -2.21
CA ASP A 3 6.71 25.83 -2.09
C ASP A 3 5.86 25.59 -3.35
N VAL A 4 5.42 26.66 -4.03
CA VAL A 4 4.71 26.55 -5.31
C VAL A 4 5.61 25.90 -6.36
N TYR A 5 6.87 26.32 -6.46
CA TYR A 5 7.83 25.75 -7.40
C TYR A 5 8.14 24.28 -7.09
N LYS A 6 8.36 23.95 -5.83
CA LYS A 6 8.61 22.56 -5.40
C LYS A 6 7.42 21.65 -5.75
N ARG A 7 6.20 22.11 -5.46
CA ARG A 7 4.98 21.37 -5.79
C ARG A 7 4.81 21.19 -7.29
N GLN A 8 5.07 22.22 -8.10
CA GLN A 8 5.01 22.11 -9.56
C GLN A 8 5.98 21.04 -10.07
N LYS A 9 7.22 21.05 -9.57
CA LYS A 9 8.21 20.02 -9.90
C LYS A 9 7.70 18.62 -9.55
N GLU A 10 7.18 18.40 -8.33
CA GLU A 10 6.66 17.13 -7.87
C GLU A 10 5.44 16.66 -8.68
N ILE A 11 4.59 17.60 -9.16
CA ILE A 11 3.50 17.28 -10.08
C ILE A 11 4.04 16.68 -11.40
N HIS A 12 5.08 17.26 -11.96
CA HIS A 12 5.71 16.75 -13.19
C HIS A 12 6.51 15.46 -12.98
N GLU A 13 6.91 15.16 -11.76
CA GLU A 13 7.61 13.92 -11.40
C GLU A 13 6.65 12.73 -11.20
N GLN A 14 5.33 12.94 -11.14
CA GLN A 14 4.35 11.86 -10.89
C GLN A 14 4.47 10.68 -11.87
N PRO A 15 4.57 10.89 -13.21
CA PRO A 15 4.67 9.77 -14.15
C PRO A 15 5.89 8.90 -13.86
N LYS A 16 7.03 9.54 -13.57
CA LYS A 16 8.26 8.82 -13.21
C LYS A 16 8.12 8.07 -11.89
N ALA A 17 7.56 8.69 -10.87
CA ALA A 17 7.36 8.08 -9.56
C ALA A 17 6.45 6.84 -9.63
N VAL A 18 5.37 6.92 -10.40
CA VAL A 18 4.47 5.78 -10.66
C VAL A 18 5.23 4.69 -11.42
N GLN A 19 5.93 5.02 -12.49
CA GLN A 19 6.69 4.07 -13.30
C GLN A 19 7.79 3.36 -12.47
N ASP A 20 8.56 4.11 -11.68
CA ASP A 20 9.61 3.53 -10.83
C ASP A 20 8.99 2.57 -9.79
N THR A 21 7.84 2.93 -9.21
CA THR A 21 7.09 2.08 -8.27
C THR A 21 6.63 0.79 -8.95
N LEU A 22 6.01 0.88 -10.12
CA LEU A 22 5.54 -0.28 -10.89
C LEU A 22 6.70 -1.16 -11.33
N ASN A 23 7.78 -0.57 -11.84
CA ASN A 23 8.98 -1.28 -12.28
C ASN A 23 9.70 -2.02 -11.15
N SER A 24 9.47 -1.65 -9.89
CA SER A 24 10.05 -2.37 -8.75
C SER A 24 9.48 -3.77 -8.60
N VAL A 25 8.22 -3.97 -8.98
CA VAL A 25 7.48 -5.23 -8.81
C VAL A 25 6.99 -5.86 -10.11
N ILE A 26 6.87 -5.11 -11.22
CA ILE A 26 6.48 -5.67 -12.52
C ILE A 26 7.74 -6.05 -13.30
N LYS A 27 7.90 -7.34 -13.59
CA LYS A 27 9.03 -7.89 -14.37
C LYS A 27 8.48 -8.79 -15.48
N ASN A 28 8.86 -8.51 -16.72
CA ASN A 28 8.45 -9.31 -17.89
C ASN A 28 6.91 -9.49 -18.00
N GLY A 29 6.15 -8.44 -17.70
CA GLY A 29 4.69 -8.48 -17.76
C GLY A 29 4.02 -9.29 -16.64
N VAL A 30 4.72 -9.53 -15.53
CA VAL A 30 4.18 -10.25 -14.36
C VAL A 30 4.51 -9.47 -13.08
N ILE A 31 3.57 -9.43 -12.16
CA ILE A 31 3.82 -8.88 -10.82
C ILE A 31 4.62 -9.92 -10.02
N ASN A 32 5.77 -9.49 -9.52
CA ASN A 32 6.63 -10.28 -8.65
C ASN A 32 6.80 -9.54 -7.31
N LEU A 33 6.18 -10.08 -6.26
CA LEU A 33 6.23 -9.54 -4.91
C LEU A 33 7.32 -10.18 -4.03
N SER A 34 8.32 -10.82 -4.61
CA SER A 34 9.42 -11.43 -3.84
C SER A 34 10.17 -10.40 -2.97
N SER A 35 10.31 -9.16 -3.44
CA SER A 35 10.91 -8.07 -2.68
C SER A 35 10.05 -7.58 -1.51
N VAL A 36 8.76 -7.90 -1.51
CA VAL A 36 7.80 -7.60 -0.43
C VAL A 36 7.75 -8.75 0.58
N GLU A 37 8.31 -9.91 0.22
CA GLU A 37 8.33 -11.12 1.04
C GLU A 37 6.94 -11.65 1.43
N ILE A 38 5.95 -11.45 0.55
CA ILE A 38 4.61 -12.02 0.71
C ILE A 38 4.45 -13.23 -0.22
N THR A 39 3.99 -14.35 0.32
CA THR A 39 3.79 -15.58 -0.43
C THR A 39 2.37 -15.71 -0.95
N GLU A 40 2.19 -16.53 -2.00
CA GLU A 40 0.85 -16.83 -2.52
C GLU A 40 -0.03 -17.54 -1.50
N ASP A 41 0.54 -18.40 -0.66
CA ASP A 41 -0.21 -19.11 0.38
C ASP A 41 -0.70 -18.13 1.47
N GLU A 42 0.10 -17.14 1.85
CA GLU A 42 -0.36 -16.07 2.74
C GLU A 42 -1.54 -15.31 2.11
N ILE A 43 -1.41 -14.91 0.83
CA ILE A 43 -2.47 -14.19 0.11
C ILE A 43 -3.77 -15.00 0.07
N LYS A 44 -3.70 -16.32 -0.18
CA LYS A 44 -4.88 -17.21 -0.21
C LYS A 44 -5.55 -17.34 1.16
N ASN A 45 -4.75 -17.27 2.23
CA ASN A 45 -5.21 -17.47 3.60
C ASN A 45 -5.79 -16.22 4.26
N PHE A 46 -5.53 -15.02 3.73
CA PHE A 46 -6.12 -13.81 4.28
C PHE A 46 -7.62 -13.77 4.03
N GLU A 47 -8.38 -13.55 5.10
CA GLU A 47 -9.85 -13.42 5.08
C GLU A 47 -10.27 -11.94 5.09
N GLN A 48 -9.41 -11.05 5.55
CA GLN A 48 -9.71 -9.63 5.70
C GLN A 48 -8.45 -8.78 5.56
N ILE A 49 -8.60 -7.56 5.04
CA ILE A 49 -7.57 -6.54 5.00
C ILE A 49 -8.03 -5.33 5.83
N TYR A 50 -7.17 -4.83 6.70
CA TYR A 50 -7.29 -3.50 7.31
C TYR A 50 -6.28 -2.58 6.66
N ILE A 51 -6.72 -1.44 6.13
CA ILE A 51 -5.82 -0.40 5.63
C ILE A 51 -5.86 0.74 6.64
N VAL A 52 -4.69 1.04 7.22
CA VAL A 52 -4.59 2.00 8.32
C VAL A 52 -3.62 3.10 7.96
N ALA A 53 -4.08 4.34 7.96
CA ALA A 53 -3.27 5.49 7.57
C ALA A 53 -3.80 6.81 8.14
N CYS A 54 -3.07 7.90 7.91
CA CYS A 54 -3.47 9.26 8.24
C CYS A 54 -3.45 10.17 6.99
N GLY A 55 -4.25 11.23 6.99
CA GLY A 55 -4.23 12.28 5.98
C GLY A 55 -4.50 11.75 4.57
N SER A 56 -3.71 12.20 3.58
CA SER A 56 -3.89 11.80 2.19
C SER A 56 -3.66 10.30 1.95
N ALA A 57 -2.78 9.65 2.71
CA ALA A 57 -2.58 8.20 2.64
C ALA A 57 -3.84 7.41 3.05
N TRP A 58 -4.67 7.95 3.94
CA TRP A 58 -5.97 7.36 4.26
C TRP A 58 -6.92 7.37 3.04
N HIS A 59 -6.89 8.43 2.23
CA HIS A 59 -7.67 8.48 0.98
C HIS A 59 -7.17 7.47 -0.07
N VAL A 60 -5.87 7.15 -0.09
CA VAL A 60 -5.35 6.02 -0.88
C VAL A 60 -6.02 4.73 -0.44
N GLY A 61 -6.12 4.51 0.87
CA GLY A 61 -6.81 3.34 1.44
C GLY A 61 -8.27 3.27 1.00
N MET A 62 -8.99 4.39 1.02
CA MET A 62 -10.39 4.45 0.56
C MET A 62 -10.55 4.06 -0.91
N ALA A 63 -9.67 4.53 -1.79
CA ALA A 63 -9.70 4.14 -3.20
C ALA A 63 -9.33 2.66 -3.38
N ALA A 64 -8.30 2.19 -2.67
CA ALA A 64 -7.83 0.82 -2.73
C ALA A 64 -8.86 -0.20 -2.21
N GLN A 65 -9.70 0.19 -1.24
CA GLN A 65 -10.78 -0.65 -0.73
C GLN A 65 -11.67 -1.16 -1.86
N TYR A 66 -12.19 -0.25 -2.68
CA TYR A 66 -13.08 -0.62 -3.79
C TYR A 66 -12.43 -1.60 -4.75
N VAL A 67 -11.17 -1.36 -5.10
CA VAL A 67 -10.45 -2.19 -6.07
C VAL A 67 -10.15 -3.58 -5.49
N LEU A 68 -9.74 -3.67 -4.23
CA LEU A 68 -9.46 -4.94 -3.56
C LEU A 68 -10.74 -5.77 -3.37
N GLU A 69 -11.84 -5.13 -2.96
CA GLU A 69 -13.13 -5.80 -2.77
C GLU A 69 -13.68 -6.29 -4.11
N ASP A 70 -13.66 -5.45 -5.15
CA ASP A 70 -14.18 -5.78 -6.48
C ASP A 70 -13.35 -6.86 -7.19
N MET A 71 -12.03 -6.73 -7.19
CA MET A 71 -11.15 -7.62 -7.95
C MET A 71 -10.75 -8.88 -7.20
N ALA A 72 -10.43 -8.78 -5.91
CA ALA A 72 -9.87 -9.89 -5.13
C ALA A 72 -10.90 -10.60 -4.25
N ASP A 73 -12.13 -10.11 -4.19
CA ASP A 73 -13.23 -10.65 -3.37
C ASP A 73 -12.76 -10.89 -1.92
N ILE A 74 -12.24 -9.83 -1.30
CA ILE A 74 -11.74 -9.84 0.07
C ILE A 74 -12.28 -8.63 0.84
N HIS A 75 -12.79 -8.85 2.04
CA HIS A 75 -13.28 -7.75 2.88
C HIS A 75 -12.17 -6.79 3.25
N VAL A 76 -12.40 -5.49 3.02
CA VAL A 76 -11.45 -4.43 3.35
C VAL A 76 -12.08 -3.42 4.29
N ARG A 77 -11.35 -3.02 5.32
CA ARG A 77 -11.73 -1.91 6.20
C ARG A 77 -10.63 -0.87 6.19
N VAL A 78 -11.03 0.37 5.97
CA VAL A 78 -10.10 1.51 5.99
C VAL A 78 -10.34 2.28 7.28
N GLU A 79 -9.30 2.41 8.09
CA GLU A 79 -9.36 3.04 9.41
C GLU A 79 -8.35 4.19 9.50
N LEU A 80 -8.73 5.26 10.18
CA LEU A 80 -7.77 6.28 10.58
C LEU A 80 -6.82 5.72 11.65
N ALA A 81 -5.53 5.93 11.49
CA ALA A 81 -4.54 5.37 12.42
C ALA A 81 -4.71 5.90 13.85
N SER A 82 -5.12 7.17 13.99
CA SER A 82 -5.46 7.76 15.28
C SER A 82 -6.62 7.06 15.99
N GLU A 83 -7.61 6.59 15.22
CA GLU A 83 -8.75 5.86 15.79
C GLU A 83 -8.42 4.38 16.03
N PHE A 84 -7.71 3.75 15.10
CA PHE A 84 -7.34 2.35 15.16
C PHE A 84 -6.59 2.01 16.44
N ARG A 85 -5.65 2.88 16.86
CA ARG A 85 -4.82 2.64 18.05
C ARG A 85 -5.58 2.66 19.39
N TYR A 86 -6.71 3.37 19.46
CA TYR A 86 -7.48 3.52 20.71
C TYR A 86 -8.74 2.67 20.75
N ARG A 87 -9.22 2.26 19.58
CA ARG A 87 -10.47 1.51 19.46
C ARG A 87 -10.27 0.04 19.81
N LYS A 88 -11.08 -0.49 20.71
CA LYS A 88 -11.15 -1.93 20.97
C LYS A 88 -11.94 -2.60 19.84
N MET A 89 -11.26 -3.11 18.83
CA MET A 89 -11.86 -3.88 17.75
C MET A 89 -11.50 -5.35 17.88
N PRO A 90 -12.47 -6.27 17.63
CA PRO A 90 -12.14 -7.66 17.38
C PRO A 90 -11.43 -7.73 16.01
N LEU A 91 -10.14 -7.95 16.01
CA LEU A 91 -9.38 -8.14 14.78
C LEU A 91 -9.39 -9.61 14.39
N ASN A 92 -9.60 -9.88 13.09
CA ASN A 92 -9.50 -11.23 12.55
C ASN A 92 -8.03 -11.69 12.56
N GLN A 93 -7.75 -12.87 13.12
CA GLN A 93 -6.38 -13.43 13.18
C GLN A 93 -5.82 -13.78 11.80
N LYS A 94 -6.68 -14.01 10.82
CA LYS A 94 -6.31 -14.21 9.41
C LYS A 94 -6.41 -12.91 8.60
N ALA A 95 -6.17 -11.78 9.22
CA ALA A 95 -6.15 -10.50 8.54
C ALA A 95 -4.73 -10.11 8.14
N LEU A 96 -4.66 -9.23 7.14
CA LEU A 96 -3.49 -8.43 6.80
C LEU A 96 -3.76 -6.98 7.22
N VAL A 97 -2.90 -6.39 8.02
CA VAL A 97 -2.93 -4.95 8.33
C VAL A 97 -1.93 -4.24 7.43
N ILE A 98 -2.42 -3.46 6.48
CA ILE A 98 -1.61 -2.63 5.59
C ILE A 98 -1.55 -1.22 6.18
N VAL A 99 -0.37 -0.74 6.51
CA VAL A 99 -0.15 0.65 6.93
C VAL A 99 0.46 1.44 5.77
N ILE A 100 -0.06 2.65 5.52
CA ILE A 100 0.43 3.50 4.44
C ILE A 100 0.97 4.80 5.02
N SER A 101 2.23 5.12 4.72
CA SER A 101 2.89 6.35 5.15
C SER A 101 3.98 6.75 4.15
N GLN A 102 3.97 8.00 3.70
CA GLN A 102 5.03 8.50 2.82
C GLN A 102 6.38 8.51 3.53
N SER A 103 6.47 9.11 4.71
CA SER A 103 7.71 9.21 5.48
C SER A 103 8.10 7.93 6.21
N GLY A 104 7.10 7.08 6.52
CA GLY A 104 7.30 5.93 7.40
C GLY A 104 7.59 6.27 8.87
N GLU A 105 7.33 7.52 9.27
CA GLU A 105 7.59 8.04 10.63
C GLU A 105 6.32 8.61 11.31
N THR A 106 5.13 8.43 10.70
CA THR A 106 3.87 8.93 11.26
C THR A 106 3.56 8.21 12.57
N ALA A 107 3.54 8.92 13.68
CA ALA A 107 3.43 8.36 15.03
C ALA A 107 2.19 7.46 15.22
N ASP A 108 1.01 7.92 14.77
CA ASP A 108 -0.22 7.15 14.92
C ASP A 108 -0.20 5.89 14.05
N THR A 109 0.34 5.97 12.83
CA THR A 109 0.48 4.83 11.92
C THR A 109 1.45 3.79 12.48
N LEU A 110 2.57 4.24 13.08
CA LEU A 110 3.53 3.36 13.76
C LEU A 110 2.90 2.68 14.99
N ALA A 111 2.13 3.42 15.77
CA ALA A 111 1.42 2.86 16.92
C ALA A 111 0.36 1.82 16.49
N ALA A 112 -0.36 2.07 15.40
CA ALA A 112 -1.33 1.13 14.84
C ALA A 112 -0.64 -0.15 14.33
N LEU A 113 0.52 -0.03 13.67
CA LEU A 113 1.35 -1.17 13.27
C LEU A 113 1.74 -2.04 14.47
N ARG A 114 2.28 -1.41 15.53
CA ARG A 114 2.68 -2.10 16.76
C ARG A 114 1.51 -2.83 17.43
N LEU A 115 0.35 -2.18 17.49
CA LEU A 115 -0.87 -2.80 18.03
C LEU A 115 -1.28 -4.05 17.25
N ALA A 116 -1.20 -4.02 15.91
CA ALA A 116 -1.48 -5.19 15.08
C ALA A 116 -0.49 -6.33 15.35
N LYS A 117 0.80 -6.01 15.46
CA LYS A 117 1.85 -6.99 15.78
C LYS A 117 1.70 -7.59 17.17
N GLU A 118 1.39 -6.78 18.19
CA GLU A 118 1.10 -7.27 19.55
C GLU A 118 -0.05 -8.29 19.57
N LYS A 119 -1.00 -8.16 18.64
CA LYS A 119 -2.11 -9.11 18.46
C LYS A 119 -1.76 -10.30 17.56
N GLY A 120 -0.53 -10.42 17.10
CA GLY A 120 -0.07 -11.52 16.24
C GLY A 120 -0.62 -11.47 14.80
N ILE A 121 -1.04 -10.30 14.33
CA ILE A 121 -1.59 -10.12 12.98
C ILE A 121 -0.48 -9.71 12.03
N THR A 122 -0.44 -10.34 10.84
CA THR A 122 0.52 -10.02 9.79
C THR A 122 0.39 -8.55 9.35
N THR A 123 1.51 -7.86 9.27
CA THR A 123 1.57 -6.44 8.91
C THR A 123 2.34 -6.22 7.62
N MET A 124 1.87 -5.27 6.80
CA MET A 124 2.55 -4.78 5.61
C MET A 124 2.64 -3.26 5.65
N ALA A 125 3.80 -2.72 5.35
CA ALA A 125 4.02 -1.29 5.19
C ALA A 125 4.09 -0.91 3.71
N ILE A 126 3.40 0.16 3.33
CA ILE A 126 3.61 0.86 2.05
C ILE A 126 4.24 2.20 2.39
N VAL A 127 5.53 2.33 2.13
CA VAL A 127 6.34 3.48 2.52
C VAL A 127 7.28 3.91 1.41
N ASN A 128 7.66 5.19 1.42
CA ASN A 128 8.62 5.71 0.44
C ASN A 128 10.06 5.76 0.98
N VAL A 129 10.23 5.95 2.30
CA VAL A 129 11.56 6.11 2.91
C VAL A 129 12.10 4.76 3.37
N VAL A 130 13.20 4.35 2.73
CA VAL A 130 13.90 3.11 3.08
C VAL A 130 14.48 3.22 4.50
N GLY A 131 14.30 2.17 5.31
CA GLY A 131 14.82 2.13 6.67
C GLY A 131 14.08 3.02 7.67
N SER A 132 12.91 3.57 7.31
CA SER A 132 12.03 4.28 8.25
C SER A 132 11.55 3.36 9.38
N SER A 133 11.07 3.95 10.47
CA SER A 133 10.61 3.20 11.65
C SER A 133 9.52 2.19 11.31
N ILE A 134 8.53 2.60 10.49
CA ILE A 134 7.46 1.71 10.02
C ILE A 134 8.04 0.58 9.17
N ALA A 135 8.99 0.88 8.25
CA ALA A 135 9.62 -0.14 7.41
C ALA A 135 10.41 -1.18 8.20
N ARG A 136 11.09 -0.75 9.28
CA ARG A 136 11.87 -1.67 10.12
C ARG A 136 11.01 -2.58 11.00
N GLU A 137 9.82 -2.14 11.35
CA GLU A 137 8.95 -2.87 12.28
C GLU A 137 7.88 -3.71 11.59
N ALA A 138 7.52 -3.41 10.34
CA ALA A 138 6.55 -4.20 9.58
C ALA A 138 7.11 -5.59 9.20
N ASP A 139 6.23 -6.60 9.07
CA ASP A 139 6.63 -7.94 8.64
C ASP A 139 6.91 -7.98 7.13
N LYS A 140 6.24 -7.15 6.37
CA LYS A 140 6.34 -7.02 4.91
C LYS A 140 6.49 -5.55 4.55
N VAL A 141 7.27 -5.22 3.52
CA VAL A 141 7.45 -3.82 3.10
C VAL A 141 7.37 -3.68 1.59
N PHE A 142 6.51 -2.79 1.14
CA PHE A 142 6.45 -2.33 -0.24
C PHE A 142 6.97 -0.90 -0.32
N TYR A 143 8.09 -0.68 -1.01
CA TYR A 143 8.66 0.65 -1.21
C TYR A 143 8.12 1.30 -2.50
N THR A 144 7.59 2.53 -2.39
CA THR A 144 6.99 3.24 -3.52
C THR A 144 7.98 3.95 -4.44
N LEU A 145 9.24 4.03 -4.08
CA LEU A 145 10.34 4.61 -4.87
C LEU A 145 10.03 5.98 -5.52
N ALA A 146 9.16 6.78 -4.90
CA ALA A 146 8.75 8.09 -5.43
C ALA A 146 9.83 9.18 -5.28
N GLY A 147 10.96 8.84 -4.64
CA GLY A 147 12.00 9.80 -4.29
C GLY A 147 11.56 10.78 -3.19
N PRO A 148 12.41 11.74 -2.82
CA PRO A 148 12.09 12.70 -1.78
C PRO A 148 10.94 13.61 -2.19
N GLU A 149 9.92 13.76 -1.33
CA GLU A 149 8.83 14.72 -1.47
C GLU A 149 9.02 15.81 -0.40
N ILE A 150 9.17 17.05 -0.84
CA ILE A 150 9.53 18.19 0.03
C ILE A 150 8.33 19.10 0.25
N SER A 151 7.39 19.13 -0.69
CA SER A 151 6.16 19.91 -0.59
C SER A 151 5.28 19.34 0.53
N VAL A 152 4.66 20.22 1.31
CA VAL A 152 3.73 19.82 2.39
C VAL A 152 2.50 19.11 1.82
N ALA A 153 1.98 19.58 0.69
CA ALA A 153 0.86 18.93 0.01
C ALA A 153 1.40 17.81 -0.87
N THR A 154 1.12 16.57 -0.50
CA THR A 154 1.54 15.38 -1.24
C THR A 154 0.98 15.36 -2.66
N THR A 155 1.78 14.89 -3.60
CA THR A 155 1.41 14.70 -5.02
C THR A 155 1.93 13.38 -5.55
N LYS A 156 3.22 13.29 -5.88
CA LYS A 156 3.83 12.08 -6.46
C LYS A 156 3.80 10.87 -5.52
N ALA A 157 3.95 11.09 -4.22
CA ALA A 157 3.88 10.00 -3.26
C ALA A 157 2.46 9.40 -3.19
N TYR A 158 1.42 10.24 -3.28
CA TYR A 158 0.03 9.78 -3.36
C TYR A 158 -0.21 8.87 -4.58
N SER A 159 0.21 9.32 -5.76
CA SER A 159 0.07 8.55 -7.01
C SER A 159 0.85 7.23 -6.96
N ALA A 160 2.07 7.25 -6.40
CA ALA A 160 2.89 6.05 -6.22
C ALA A 160 2.26 5.05 -5.22
N GLN A 161 1.65 5.54 -4.14
CA GLN A 161 0.91 4.70 -3.18
C GLN A 161 -0.31 4.06 -3.82
N LEU A 162 -1.07 4.80 -4.64
CA LEU A 162 -2.19 4.25 -5.41
C LEU A 162 -1.70 3.14 -6.36
N ALA A 163 -0.63 3.38 -7.11
CA ALA A 163 -0.06 2.39 -8.02
C ALA A 163 0.36 1.11 -7.28
N ALA A 164 1.00 1.25 -6.11
CA ALA A 164 1.36 0.11 -5.27
C ALA A 164 0.13 -0.69 -4.83
N MET A 165 -0.94 0.00 -4.39
CA MET A 165 -2.19 -0.65 -3.97
C MET A 165 -2.89 -1.36 -5.14
N TYR A 166 -2.89 -0.77 -6.34
CA TYR A 166 -3.43 -1.43 -7.53
C TYR A 166 -2.63 -2.68 -7.91
N CYS A 167 -1.30 -2.64 -7.84
CA CYS A 167 -0.47 -3.84 -8.04
C CYS A 167 -0.83 -4.95 -7.05
N LEU A 168 -0.98 -4.61 -5.77
CA LEU A 168 -1.40 -5.57 -4.75
C LEU A 168 -2.79 -6.15 -5.07
N ALA A 169 -3.77 -5.30 -5.43
CA ALA A 169 -5.11 -5.75 -5.75
C ALA A 169 -5.15 -6.73 -6.94
N VAL A 170 -4.42 -6.42 -8.02
CA VAL A 170 -4.32 -7.29 -9.20
C VAL A 170 -3.64 -8.61 -8.84
N GLN A 171 -2.56 -8.59 -8.07
CA GLN A 171 -1.86 -9.81 -7.65
C GLN A 171 -2.70 -10.65 -6.69
N PHE A 172 -3.39 -10.03 -5.74
CA PHE A 172 -4.32 -10.74 -4.84
C PHE A 172 -5.46 -11.40 -5.63
N ALA A 173 -6.04 -10.67 -6.58
CA ALA A 173 -7.09 -11.20 -7.44
C ALA A 173 -6.62 -12.41 -8.26
N LYS A 174 -5.42 -12.35 -8.82
CA LYS A 174 -4.79 -13.43 -9.58
C LYS A 174 -4.56 -14.66 -8.71
N VAL A 175 -3.88 -14.49 -7.59
CA VAL A 175 -3.53 -15.58 -6.66
C VAL A 175 -4.77 -16.25 -6.07
N ARG A 176 -5.82 -15.49 -5.81
CA ARG A 176 -7.11 -15.97 -5.31
C ARG A 176 -8.02 -16.54 -6.42
N SER A 177 -7.54 -16.56 -7.67
CA SER A 177 -8.28 -17.05 -8.85
C SER A 177 -9.61 -16.31 -9.07
N LYS A 178 -9.63 -15.00 -8.82
CA LYS A 178 -10.80 -14.14 -9.01
C LYS A 178 -10.81 -13.44 -10.37
N ILE A 179 -9.68 -13.42 -11.07
CA ILE A 179 -9.55 -12.89 -12.43
C ILE A 179 -8.88 -13.91 -13.34
N THR A 180 -9.20 -13.85 -14.64
CA THR A 180 -8.58 -14.67 -15.66
C THR A 180 -7.18 -14.16 -16.03
N ASP A 181 -6.40 -14.96 -16.75
CA ASP A 181 -5.08 -14.54 -17.26
C ASP A 181 -5.20 -13.36 -18.23
N GLU A 182 -6.26 -13.29 -19.01
CA GLU A 182 -6.54 -12.18 -19.92
C GLU A 182 -6.84 -10.89 -19.13
N GLN A 183 -7.72 -10.96 -18.13
CA GLN A 183 -8.02 -9.83 -17.24
C GLN A 183 -6.78 -9.36 -16.48
N TYR A 184 -5.94 -10.29 -16.01
CA TYR A 184 -4.66 -9.95 -15.37
C TYR A 184 -3.75 -9.17 -16.32
N SER A 185 -3.57 -9.67 -17.55
CA SER A 185 -2.73 -9.02 -18.56
C SER A 185 -3.25 -7.63 -18.95
N LEU A 186 -4.56 -7.49 -19.14
CA LEU A 186 -5.19 -6.20 -19.42
C LEU A 186 -5.03 -5.22 -18.26
N SER A 187 -5.19 -5.68 -17.02
CA SER A 187 -4.98 -4.84 -15.83
C SER A 187 -3.55 -4.29 -15.77
N LEU A 188 -2.54 -5.10 -16.10
CA LEU A 188 -1.14 -4.65 -16.14
C LEU A 188 -0.89 -3.59 -17.20
N ILE A 189 -1.52 -3.71 -18.37
CA ILE A 189 -1.41 -2.69 -19.43
C ILE A 189 -2.03 -1.36 -18.99
N HIS A 190 -3.14 -1.40 -18.24
CA HIS A 190 -3.83 -0.19 -17.82
C HIS A 190 -3.15 0.55 -16.65
N ILE A 191 -2.36 -0.13 -15.83
CA ILE A 191 -1.64 0.49 -14.72
C ILE A 191 -0.20 0.86 -15.04
N SER A 192 0.35 0.41 -16.16
CA SER A 192 1.70 0.72 -16.65
C SER A 192 1.64 1.75 -17.79
#